data_8e3a627c5349a9cb049b6acd8bbbf72c
#
_entry.id   8e3a627c5349a9cb049b6acd8bbbf72c
#
_cell.length_a   1.000
_cell.length_b   1.000
_cell.length_c   1.000
_cell.angle_alpha   90.00
_cell.angle_beta   90.00
_cell.angle_gamma   90.00
#
_symmetry.space_group_name_H-M   'P 1'
#
loop_
_entity.id
_entity.type
_entity.pdbx_description
1 polymer ?
#
loop_
_entity_poly.entity_id
_entity_poly.type
_entity_poly.pdbx_seq_one_letter_code
_entity_poly.pdbx_strand_id
1 'polypeptide(L)'
;MTVSSIQAKQKVQSSPVQGVWSLVSYGVDVKETGESFAPMGDNPTGYVIFTAEGRLSFTLSAQGRQPATTAEERSDLLSSMIAYTGSYRLEGDRWITRVDVAWNPSWVGTEQTRFYRVENDQLIVSTPWRVMPNWPEKGMTRSIVRFQRC
;
A
#
# COMPACT_ATOMS: atom_id res chain seq x y z
N MET A 1 -7.90 19.14 -31.09
CA MET A 1 -9.20 18.63 -30.67
C MET A 1 -9.14 18.06 -29.29
N THR A 2 -10.07 18.42 -28.47
CA THR A 2 -10.14 17.98 -27.08
C THR A 2 -10.78 16.62 -26.89
N VAL A 3 -11.45 16.08 -27.93
CA VAL A 3 -12.22 14.84 -27.83
C VAL A 3 -11.34 13.65 -27.46
N SER A 4 -10.15 13.52 -28.07
CA SER A 4 -9.23 12.42 -27.77
C SER A 4 -8.76 12.44 -26.31
N SER A 5 -8.45 13.64 -25.80
CA SER A 5 -8.01 13.80 -24.41
C SER A 5 -9.09 13.42 -23.43
N ILE A 6 -10.33 13.79 -23.72
CA ILE A 6 -11.49 13.44 -22.89
C ILE A 6 -11.68 11.93 -22.84
N GLN A 7 -11.57 11.27 -23.99
CA GLN A 7 -11.71 9.80 -24.04
C GLN A 7 -10.61 9.10 -23.27
N ALA A 8 -9.36 9.59 -23.34
CA ALA A 8 -8.26 9.02 -22.59
C ALA A 8 -8.50 9.13 -21.08
N LYS A 9 -9.01 10.28 -20.62
CA LYS A 9 -9.37 10.47 -19.21
C LYS A 9 -10.48 9.53 -18.78
N GLN A 10 -11.47 9.33 -19.64
CA GLN A 10 -12.58 8.40 -19.33
C GLN A 10 -12.09 6.97 -19.19
N LYS A 11 -11.10 6.55 -19.99
CA LYS A 11 -10.52 5.20 -19.84
C LYS A 11 -9.83 5.01 -18.50
N VAL A 12 -9.09 6.03 -18.02
CA VAL A 12 -8.48 5.99 -16.70
C VAL A 12 -9.56 5.94 -15.63
N GLN A 13 -10.64 6.71 -15.79
CA GLN A 13 -11.75 6.74 -14.85
C GLN A 13 -12.53 5.43 -14.77
N SER A 14 -12.43 4.56 -15.78
CA SER A 14 -13.10 3.26 -15.77
C SER A 14 -12.30 2.16 -15.11
N SER A 15 -11.13 2.49 -14.55
CA SER A 15 -10.29 1.53 -13.85
C SER A 15 -11.01 0.92 -12.65
N PRO A 16 -10.92 -0.41 -12.44
CA PRO A 16 -11.62 -1.05 -11.32
C PRO A 16 -11.09 -0.64 -9.95
N VAL A 17 -9.86 -0.15 -9.88
CA VAL A 17 -9.28 0.25 -8.59
C VAL A 17 -9.45 1.74 -8.28
N GLN A 18 -9.87 2.54 -9.24
CA GLN A 18 -10.01 3.97 -9.04
C GLN A 18 -10.93 4.30 -7.87
N GLY A 19 -10.53 5.24 -7.03
CA GLY A 19 -11.30 5.70 -5.89
C GLY A 19 -10.55 5.58 -4.59
N VAL A 20 -11.30 5.63 -3.50
CA VAL A 20 -10.78 5.61 -2.14
C VAL A 20 -11.17 4.32 -1.46
N TRP A 21 -10.20 3.66 -0.86
CA TRP A 21 -10.38 2.38 -0.17
C TRP A 21 -9.84 2.50 1.24
N SER A 22 -10.64 2.09 2.23
CA SER A 22 -10.20 2.08 3.63
C SER A 22 -9.61 0.71 3.98
N LEU A 23 -8.56 0.73 4.80
CA LEU A 23 -7.86 -0.47 5.23
C LEU A 23 -8.73 -1.27 6.20
N VAL A 24 -8.83 -2.58 5.97
CA VAL A 24 -9.51 -3.51 6.86
C VAL A 24 -8.50 -4.32 7.67
N SER A 25 -7.48 -4.88 7.01
CA SER A 25 -6.49 -5.70 7.69
C SER A 25 -5.16 -5.68 6.94
N TYR A 26 -4.09 -5.91 7.68
CA TYR A 26 -2.74 -5.99 7.15
C TYR A 26 -2.03 -7.18 7.79
N GLY A 27 -1.84 -8.24 7.04
CA GLY A 27 -1.16 -9.44 7.50
C GLY A 27 0.15 -9.65 6.77
N VAL A 28 1.07 -10.38 7.39
CA VAL A 28 2.39 -10.65 6.84
C VAL A 28 2.71 -12.14 6.98
N ASP A 29 3.19 -12.74 5.89
CA ASP A 29 3.72 -14.09 5.88
C ASP A 29 5.24 -14.05 5.82
N VAL A 30 5.90 -14.86 6.63
CA VAL A 30 7.35 -15.01 6.63
C VAL A 30 7.72 -16.24 5.81
N LYS A 31 8.53 -16.04 4.77
CA LYS A 31 8.83 -17.10 3.81
C LYS A 31 9.62 -18.26 4.45
N GLU A 32 10.62 -17.95 5.25
CA GLU A 32 11.53 -18.93 5.81
C GLU A 32 10.85 -19.85 6.82
N THR A 33 9.98 -19.31 7.68
CA THR A 33 9.38 -20.05 8.79
C THR A 33 7.94 -20.48 8.55
N GLY A 34 7.26 -19.89 7.57
CA GLY A 34 5.83 -20.09 7.37
C GLY A 34 4.96 -19.37 8.39
N GLU A 35 5.56 -18.61 9.30
CA GLU A 35 4.85 -17.82 10.30
C GLU A 35 4.02 -16.72 9.65
N SER A 36 2.86 -16.41 10.26
CA SER A 36 2.04 -15.26 9.86
C SER A 36 1.82 -14.37 11.07
N PHE A 37 1.84 -13.07 10.88
CA PHE A 37 1.62 -12.12 11.98
C PHE A 37 0.99 -10.84 11.47
N ALA A 38 0.48 -10.02 12.39
CA ALA A 38 -0.18 -8.75 12.10
C ALA A 38 0.64 -7.61 12.74
N PRO A 39 1.65 -7.09 12.03
CA PRO A 39 2.57 -6.11 12.63
C PRO A 39 1.92 -4.77 12.94
N MET A 40 0.78 -4.50 12.31
CA MET A 40 0.06 -3.23 12.51
C MET A 40 -1.13 -3.38 13.46
N GLY A 41 -1.26 -4.54 14.12
CA GLY A 41 -2.36 -4.85 15.01
C GLY A 41 -3.59 -5.38 14.27
N ASP A 42 -4.64 -5.68 15.01
CA ASP A 42 -5.88 -6.23 14.44
C ASP A 42 -6.74 -5.15 13.78
N ASN A 43 -6.59 -3.90 14.19
CA ASN A 43 -7.38 -2.78 13.68
C ASN A 43 -6.47 -1.62 13.27
N PRO A 44 -5.66 -1.79 12.21
CA PRO A 44 -4.87 -0.68 11.68
C PRO A 44 -5.77 0.33 10.98
N THR A 45 -5.30 1.56 10.83
CA THR A 45 -6.00 2.60 10.11
C THR A 45 -5.21 2.98 8.87
N GLY A 46 -5.90 3.17 7.77
CA GLY A 46 -5.22 3.60 6.56
C GLY A 46 -6.13 3.64 5.35
N TYR A 47 -5.57 4.14 4.27
CA TYR A 47 -6.29 4.28 3.01
C TYR A 47 -5.34 4.05 1.85
N VAL A 48 -5.88 3.52 0.77
CA VAL A 48 -5.23 3.62 -0.54
C VAL A 48 -6.17 4.39 -1.46
N ILE A 49 -5.61 5.35 -2.18
CA ILE A 49 -6.35 6.26 -3.05
C ILE A 49 -5.75 6.17 -4.44
N PHE A 50 -6.61 5.86 -5.43
CA PHE A 50 -6.22 5.83 -6.83
C PHE A 50 -6.99 6.93 -7.54
N THR A 51 -6.28 7.84 -8.17
CA THR A 51 -6.91 8.96 -8.88
C THR A 51 -7.11 8.66 -10.35
N ALA A 52 -8.02 9.41 -10.98
CA ALA A 52 -8.26 9.32 -12.42
C ALA A 52 -7.03 9.69 -13.23
N GLU A 53 -6.15 10.52 -12.68
CA GLU A 53 -4.93 10.98 -13.35
C GLU A 53 -3.78 9.97 -13.29
N GLY A 54 -3.97 8.83 -12.63
CA GLY A 54 -2.93 7.81 -12.54
C GLY A 54 -1.99 8.00 -11.35
N ARG A 55 -2.48 8.60 -10.27
CA ARG A 55 -1.71 8.76 -9.03
C ARG A 55 -2.25 7.83 -7.96
N LEU A 56 -1.35 7.32 -7.15
CA LEU A 56 -1.69 6.47 -6.00
C LEU A 56 -1.08 7.05 -4.75
N SER A 57 -1.84 7.03 -3.66
CA SER A 57 -1.33 7.35 -2.33
C SER A 57 -1.78 6.28 -1.35
N PHE A 58 -0.83 5.70 -0.64
CA PHE A 58 -1.09 4.70 0.39
C PHE A 58 -0.53 5.20 1.71
N THR A 59 -1.36 5.19 2.75
CA THR A 59 -0.95 5.57 4.10
C THR A 59 -1.62 4.63 5.08
N LEU A 60 -0.83 4.01 5.94
CA LEU A 60 -1.37 3.21 7.04
C LEU A 60 -0.58 3.47 8.31
N SER A 61 -1.26 3.36 9.43
CA SER A 61 -0.63 3.40 10.74
C SER A 61 -1.15 2.26 11.61
N ALA A 62 -0.27 1.76 12.47
CA ALA A 62 -0.59 0.68 13.38
C ALA A 62 -1.61 1.13 14.43
N GLN A 63 -2.33 0.16 14.96
CA GLN A 63 -3.24 0.35 16.07
C GLN A 63 -2.46 0.79 17.32
N GLY A 64 -3.02 1.72 18.09
CA GLY A 64 -2.51 2.06 19.42
C GLY A 64 -1.27 2.93 19.46
N ARG A 65 -0.95 3.66 18.40
CA ARG A 65 0.19 4.58 18.40
C ARG A 65 -0.02 5.72 19.36
N GLN A 66 1.05 6.11 20.04
CA GLN A 66 1.06 7.21 21.01
C GLN A 66 2.08 8.26 20.60
N PRO A 67 1.87 9.55 20.97
CA PRO A 67 2.88 10.58 20.75
C PRO A 67 4.21 10.20 21.39
N ALA A 68 5.30 10.44 20.68
CA ALA A 68 6.63 10.09 21.14
C ALA A 68 7.32 11.26 21.85
N THR A 69 8.08 10.96 22.91
CA THR A 69 8.87 11.94 23.63
C THR A 69 10.37 11.62 23.62
N THR A 70 10.73 10.39 23.26
CA THR A 70 12.13 9.95 23.20
C THR A 70 12.52 9.62 21.76
N ALA A 71 13.82 9.54 21.50
CA ALA A 71 14.34 9.16 20.19
C ALA A 71 13.95 7.72 19.83
N GLU A 72 13.97 6.81 20.81
CA GLU A 72 13.55 5.43 20.61
C GLU A 72 12.08 5.34 20.23
N GLU A 73 11.22 6.08 20.94
CA GLU A 73 9.79 6.12 20.62
C GLU A 73 9.53 6.70 19.24
N ARG A 74 10.31 7.70 18.81
CA ARG A 74 10.19 8.24 17.45
C ARG A 74 10.60 7.22 16.40
N SER A 75 11.63 6.44 16.68
CA SER A 75 12.04 5.34 15.81
C SER A 75 10.93 4.30 15.69
N ASP A 76 10.30 3.93 16.81
CA ASP A 76 9.19 2.98 16.83
C ASP A 76 7.99 3.51 16.02
N LEU A 77 7.70 4.81 16.09
CA LEU A 77 6.64 5.40 15.30
C LEU A 77 6.90 5.28 13.80
N LEU A 78 8.13 5.48 13.37
CA LEU A 78 8.46 5.31 11.95
C LEU A 78 8.25 3.87 11.49
N SER A 79 8.58 2.89 12.34
CA SER A 79 8.40 1.47 12.02
C SER A 79 6.94 1.02 12.07
N SER A 80 6.07 1.79 12.68
CA SER A 80 4.65 1.47 12.84
C SER A 80 3.76 2.16 11.83
N MET A 81 4.33 2.59 10.70
CA MET A 81 3.58 3.19 9.61
C MET A 81 4.20 2.83 8.28
N ILE A 82 3.41 2.93 7.24
CA ILE A 82 3.86 2.83 5.85
C ILE A 82 3.14 3.95 5.10
N ALA A 83 3.89 4.74 4.34
CA ALA A 83 3.30 5.81 3.55
C ALA A 83 4.11 6.04 2.29
N TYR A 84 3.45 6.04 1.14
CA TYR A 84 4.10 6.39 -0.11
C TYR A 84 3.09 6.88 -1.13
N THR A 85 3.59 7.65 -2.06
CA THR A 85 2.80 8.23 -3.14
C THR A 85 3.61 8.16 -4.44
N GLY A 86 2.93 7.93 -5.53
CA GLY A 86 3.57 7.91 -6.83
C GLY A 86 2.56 7.78 -7.96
N SER A 87 3.08 7.58 -9.16
CA SER A 87 2.25 7.25 -10.31
C SER A 87 2.03 5.74 -10.34
N TYR A 88 0.89 5.29 -10.87
CA TYR A 88 0.64 3.87 -11.01
C TYR A 88 0.16 3.53 -12.41
N ARG A 89 0.37 2.27 -12.78
CA ARG A 89 -0.18 1.68 -13.99
C ARG A 89 -0.70 0.29 -13.68
N LEU A 90 -1.69 -0.14 -14.44
CA LEU A 90 -2.26 -1.48 -14.31
C LEU A 90 -1.67 -2.41 -15.38
N GLU A 91 -1.31 -3.61 -14.97
CA GLU A 91 -0.79 -4.66 -15.86
C GLU A 91 -1.40 -6.00 -15.46
N GLY A 92 -2.48 -6.41 -16.15
CA GLY A 92 -3.16 -7.64 -15.83
C GLY A 92 -3.75 -7.65 -14.43
N ASP A 93 -3.30 -8.58 -13.60
CA ASP A 93 -3.76 -8.77 -12.22
C ASP A 93 -2.97 -7.98 -11.19
N ARG A 94 -2.20 -6.98 -11.64
CA ARG A 94 -1.32 -6.22 -10.74
C ARG A 94 -1.29 -4.75 -11.12
N TRP A 95 -0.92 -3.92 -10.15
CA TRP A 95 -0.52 -2.55 -10.41
C TRP A 95 0.94 -2.37 -10.00
N ILE A 96 1.59 -1.42 -10.66
CA ILE A 96 2.96 -1.05 -10.35
C ILE A 96 2.97 0.44 -10.03
N THR A 97 3.49 0.80 -8.86
CA THR A 97 3.64 2.18 -8.43
C THR A 97 5.09 2.59 -8.56
N ARG A 98 5.34 3.67 -9.29
CA ARG A 98 6.63 4.33 -9.27
C ARG A 98 6.60 5.36 -8.16
N VAL A 99 7.35 5.11 -7.09
CA VAL A 99 7.29 5.90 -5.86
C VAL A 99 8.09 7.18 -6.01
N ASP A 100 7.49 8.32 -5.68
CA ASP A 100 8.20 9.59 -5.66
C ASP A 100 8.23 10.26 -4.28
N VAL A 101 7.39 9.80 -3.34
CA VAL A 101 7.40 10.22 -1.94
C VAL A 101 7.19 8.98 -1.07
N ALA A 102 7.97 8.81 -0.01
CA ALA A 102 7.82 7.67 0.88
C ALA A 102 8.30 7.99 2.29
N TRP A 103 7.70 7.32 3.29
CA TRP A 103 8.13 7.43 4.69
C TRP A 103 9.57 6.94 4.87
N ASN A 104 9.99 5.99 4.08
CA ASN A 104 11.36 5.49 4.07
C ASN A 104 12.01 5.91 2.76
N PRO A 105 13.10 6.71 2.81
CA PRO A 105 13.74 7.21 1.59
C PRO A 105 14.25 6.13 0.63
N SER A 106 14.50 4.92 1.13
CA SER A 106 14.97 3.83 0.27
C SER A 106 13.94 3.43 -0.79
N TRP A 107 12.67 3.79 -0.60
CA TRP A 107 11.61 3.48 -1.55
C TRP A 107 11.46 4.51 -2.67
N VAL A 108 12.00 5.72 -2.49
CA VAL A 108 11.90 6.78 -3.49
C VAL A 108 12.64 6.36 -4.76
N GLY A 109 11.97 6.46 -5.90
CA GLY A 109 12.54 6.06 -7.20
C GLY A 109 12.40 4.57 -7.52
N THR A 110 11.84 3.78 -6.62
CA THR A 110 11.60 2.34 -6.86
C THR A 110 10.24 2.11 -7.49
N GLU A 111 10.06 0.91 -8.05
CA GLU A 111 8.76 0.42 -8.48
C GLU A 111 8.27 -0.63 -7.49
N GLN A 112 7.04 -0.47 -7.03
CA GLN A 112 6.41 -1.39 -6.08
C GLN A 112 5.25 -2.10 -6.79
N THR A 113 5.36 -3.41 -6.89
CA THR A 113 4.35 -4.25 -7.54
C THR A 113 3.37 -4.79 -6.50
N ARG A 114 2.08 -4.78 -6.84
CA ARG A 114 1.03 -5.34 -6.01
C ARG A 114 0.11 -6.18 -6.87
N PHE A 115 -0.14 -7.41 -6.46
CA PHE A 115 -1.15 -8.26 -7.07
C PHE A 115 -2.49 -7.96 -6.40
N TYR A 116 -3.57 -7.90 -7.17
CA TYR A 116 -4.85 -7.50 -6.61
C TYR A 116 -6.02 -8.19 -7.30
N ARG A 117 -7.12 -8.23 -6.58
CA ARG A 117 -8.43 -8.52 -7.14
C ARG A 117 -9.48 -7.69 -6.42
N VAL A 118 -10.56 -7.36 -7.12
CA VAL A 118 -11.69 -6.62 -6.57
C VAL A 118 -12.87 -7.57 -6.50
N GLU A 119 -13.47 -7.71 -5.33
CA GLU A 119 -14.63 -8.58 -5.09
C GLU A 119 -15.60 -7.85 -4.18
N ASN A 120 -16.84 -7.60 -4.66
CA ASN A 120 -17.92 -7.07 -3.82
C ASN A 120 -17.49 -5.84 -3.01
N ASP A 121 -16.90 -4.83 -3.67
CA ASP A 121 -16.41 -3.61 -3.04
C ASP A 121 -15.24 -3.84 -2.06
N GLN A 122 -14.61 -5.00 -2.12
CA GLN A 122 -13.37 -5.27 -1.41
C GLN A 122 -12.20 -5.33 -2.38
N LEU A 123 -11.07 -4.81 -1.95
CA LEU A 123 -9.81 -4.87 -2.68
C LEU A 123 -8.87 -5.77 -1.87
N ILE A 124 -8.44 -6.87 -2.47
CA ILE A 124 -7.57 -7.84 -1.83
C ILE A 124 -6.23 -7.79 -2.53
N VAL A 125 -5.18 -7.51 -1.75
CA VAL A 125 -3.86 -7.18 -2.28
C VAL A 125 -2.82 -8.11 -1.68
N SER A 126 -1.87 -8.55 -2.50
CA SER A 126 -0.67 -9.22 -2.01
C SER A 126 0.56 -8.62 -2.66
N THR A 127 1.67 -8.70 -1.95
CA THR A 127 2.95 -8.21 -2.46
C THR A 127 3.82 -9.37 -2.92
N PRO A 128 4.82 -9.12 -3.78
CA PRO A 128 5.90 -10.09 -3.97
C PRO A 128 6.64 -10.33 -2.65
N TRP A 129 7.40 -11.42 -2.58
CA TRP A 129 8.33 -11.62 -1.47
C TRP A 129 9.43 -10.57 -1.52
N ARG A 130 9.69 -9.92 -0.39
CA ARG A 130 10.75 -8.91 -0.28
C ARG A 130 11.12 -8.73 1.19
N VAL A 131 12.25 -8.05 1.44
CA VAL A 131 12.65 -7.64 2.78
C VAL A 131 12.06 -6.25 3.03
N MET A 132 11.21 -6.15 4.06
CA MET A 132 10.58 -4.88 4.42
C MET A 132 11.44 -4.08 5.39
N PRO A 133 11.60 -2.77 5.17
CA PRO A 133 12.39 -1.94 6.09
C PRO A 133 11.81 -1.86 7.50
N ASN A 134 10.51 -2.13 7.67
CA ASN A 134 9.85 -2.08 8.98
C ASN A 134 10.15 -3.29 9.86
N TRP A 135 10.48 -4.44 9.25
CA TRP A 135 10.81 -5.68 9.98
C TRP A 135 11.90 -6.46 9.25
N PRO A 136 13.09 -5.87 9.09
CA PRO A 136 14.17 -6.51 8.31
C PRO A 136 14.66 -7.82 8.93
N GLU A 137 14.53 -7.97 10.23
CA GLU A 137 14.94 -9.18 10.96
C GLU A 137 14.12 -10.42 10.54
N LYS A 138 12.95 -10.23 9.95
CA LYS A 138 12.11 -11.34 9.49
C LYS A 138 12.55 -11.90 8.12
N GLY A 139 13.49 -11.23 7.45
CA GLY A 139 13.93 -11.65 6.12
C GLY A 139 12.86 -11.43 5.06
N MET A 140 12.70 -12.39 4.16
CA MET A 140 11.73 -12.30 3.06
C MET A 140 10.31 -12.47 3.60
N THR A 141 9.49 -11.45 3.39
CA THR A 141 8.08 -11.46 3.77
C THR A 141 7.20 -10.98 2.62
N ARG A 142 5.93 -11.32 2.68
CA ARG A 142 4.92 -10.73 1.80
C ARG A 142 3.75 -10.26 2.64
N SER A 143 3.11 -9.19 2.20
CA SER A 143 1.95 -8.64 2.88
C SER A 143 0.68 -9.06 2.15
N ILE A 144 -0.35 -9.37 2.93
CA ILE A 144 -1.70 -9.62 2.45
C ILE A 144 -2.57 -8.53 3.05
N VAL A 145 -3.16 -7.70 2.21
CA VAL A 145 -3.82 -6.47 2.65
C VAL A 145 -5.24 -6.47 2.12
N ARG A 146 -6.19 -6.15 2.98
CA ARG A 146 -7.60 -6.06 2.60
C ARG A 146 -8.11 -4.66 2.83
N PHE A 147 -8.85 -4.16 1.84
CA PHE A 147 -9.47 -2.85 1.87
C PHE A 147 -10.93 -2.97 1.52
N GLN A 148 -11.69 -1.97 1.94
CA GLN A 148 -13.10 -1.82 1.56
C GLN A 148 -13.30 -0.47 0.89
N ARG A 149 -14.11 -0.45 -0.16
CA ARG A 149 -14.43 0.78 -0.86
C ARG A 149 -15.16 1.76 0.07
N CYS A 150 -14.71 2.98 0.08
CA CYS A 150 -15.37 4.06 0.82
C CYS A 150 -16.67 4.51 0.17
#